data_a41f12a37d228b01386fd50afde62517
#
_entry.id   a41f12a37d228b01386fd50afde62517
#
_cell.length_a   1.000
_cell.length_b   1.000
_cell.length_c   1.000
_cell.angle_alpha   90.00
_cell.angle_beta   90.00
_cell.angle_gamma   90.00
#
_symmetry.space_group_name_H-M   'P 1'
#
loop_
_entity.id
_entity.type
_entity.pdbx_description
1 polymer ?
#
loop_
_entity_poly.entity_id
_entity_poly.type
_entity_poly.pdbx_seq_one_letter_code
_entity_poly.pdbx_strand_id
1 'polypeptide(L)'
;MTRHLIWKLLGVNVLIITFVIVMVWASIDYLSADYFSVLMKVYHINPEHTHAMFLSATHRYLIWASLGGLFLAAVLSFYLMRKVLAPLTRMTALTKQISEGDYSTRMPITSKDEVGQLASAFNHMGENLEKIEHLRKTMILDAAHELRTPLTNIKGYLEALSDKVIPPNPATFALLQEETERLVRLVEAILRLARADAAHRHIVLKKIILSDFIDKEIRPLEPLFDSKSIHLDNQIAENIEIVWADPDMLTQILRNLFENGWQHTPSGGTFKIFTKTHKKGLAIICANTCGAIDRRDLPFLFERFYRTDKSRSRDHGGAGIGLAIVKELVQAHGGNVFANLENQTLQIGFSLPKFEISMVQGLH
;
A
#
# COMPACT_ATOMS: atom_id res chain seq x y z
N MET A 1 -2.38 -18.91 27.01
CA MET A 1 -0.90 -18.83 26.96
C MET A 1 -0.31 -17.58 27.65
N THR A 2 -0.96 -16.45 27.61
CA THR A 2 -0.44 -15.16 28.11
C THR A 2 -0.36 -15.08 29.65
N ARG A 3 -1.27 -15.72 30.40
CA ARG A 3 -1.17 -15.78 31.88
C ARG A 3 0.16 -16.41 32.35
N HIS A 4 0.67 -17.43 31.65
CA HIS A 4 1.93 -18.07 32.03
C HIS A 4 3.17 -17.16 31.83
N LEU A 5 3.20 -16.30 30.82
CA LEU A 5 4.33 -15.41 30.58
C LEU A 5 4.40 -14.30 31.63
N ILE A 6 3.24 -13.76 32.00
CA ILE A 6 3.13 -12.73 33.05
C ILE A 6 3.67 -13.27 34.39
N TRP A 7 3.25 -14.46 34.79
CA TRP A 7 3.70 -15.07 36.04
C TRP A 7 5.19 -15.46 35.98
N LYS A 8 5.73 -15.88 34.82
CA LYS A 8 7.16 -16.17 34.67
C LYS A 8 8.01 -14.90 34.81
N LEU A 9 7.65 -13.81 34.16
CA LEU A 9 8.38 -12.53 34.26
C LEU A 9 8.31 -11.93 35.66
N LEU A 10 7.12 -12.00 36.30
CA LEU A 10 6.94 -11.54 37.64
C LEU A 10 7.76 -12.41 38.64
N GLY A 11 7.82 -13.72 38.42
CA GLY A 11 8.63 -14.64 39.19
C GLY A 11 10.12 -14.35 39.08
N VAL A 12 10.62 -14.10 37.88
CA VAL A 12 12.04 -13.73 37.62
C VAL A 12 12.37 -12.39 38.30
N ASN A 13 11.51 -11.38 38.22
CA ASN A 13 11.73 -10.08 38.85
C ASN A 13 11.75 -10.22 40.42
N VAL A 14 10.80 -10.96 40.96
CA VAL A 14 10.76 -11.24 42.43
C VAL A 14 12.03 -11.98 42.86
N LEU A 15 12.50 -12.96 42.08
CA LEU A 15 13.69 -13.73 42.38
C LEU A 15 14.95 -12.83 42.37
N ILE A 16 15.11 -11.96 41.37
CA ILE A 16 16.23 -11.01 41.29
C ILE A 16 16.23 -10.05 42.48
N ILE A 17 15.07 -9.50 42.82
CA ILE A 17 14.92 -8.56 43.95
C ILE A 17 15.21 -9.28 45.29
N THR A 18 14.71 -10.50 45.46
CA THR A 18 14.98 -11.31 46.66
C THR A 18 16.48 -11.60 46.76
N PHE A 19 17.14 -11.94 45.64
CA PHE A 19 18.58 -12.18 45.64
C PHE A 19 19.39 -10.91 46.02
N VAL A 20 19.01 -9.74 45.52
CA VAL A 20 19.64 -8.47 45.88
C VAL A 20 19.45 -8.16 47.38
N ILE A 21 18.22 -8.37 47.91
CA ILE A 21 17.94 -8.17 49.32
C ILE A 21 18.79 -9.10 50.20
N VAL A 22 18.89 -10.37 49.85
CA VAL A 22 19.73 -11.35 50.58
C VAL A 22 21.20 -10.95 50.56
N MET A 23 21.69 -10.51 49.40
CA MET A 23 23.06 -10.04 49.26
C MET A 23 23.35 -8.80 50.10
N VAL A 24 22.41 -7.83 50.12
CA VAL A 24 22.52 -6.63 50.96
C VAL A 24 22.51 -7.00 52.45
N TRP A 25 21.63 -7.91 52.85
CA TRP A 25 21.57 -8.42 54.22
C TRP A 25 22.92 -9.06 54.66
N ALA A 26 23.44 -10.00 53.84
CA ALA A 26 24.68 -10.68 54.14
C ALA A 26 25.88 -9.68 54.21
N SER A 27 25.87 -8.67 53.35
CA SER A 27 26.91 -7.61 53.35
C SER A 27 26.85 -6.74 54.60
N ILE A 28 25.63 -6.38 55.03
CA ILE A 28 25.46 -5.55 56.23
C ILE A 28 25.83 -6.36 57.47
N ASP A 29 25.43 -7.62 57.59
CA ASP A 29 25.80 -8.49 58.71
C ASP A 29 27.31 -8.66 58.82
N TYR A 30 28.00 -8.94 57.69
CA TYR A 30 29.43 -9.11 57.66
C TYR A 30 30.19 -7.82 58.04
N LEU A 31 29.85 -6.67 57.40
CA LEU A 31 30.48 -5.38 57.68
C LEU A 31 30.20 -4.90 59.12
N SER A 32 28.95 -5.07 59.58
CA SER A 32 28.52 -4.63 60.88
C SER A 32 29.27 -5.39 62.01
N ALA A 33 29.43 -6.71 61.87
CA ALA A 33 30.14 -7.53 62.82
C ALA A 33 31.62 -7.14 62.96
N ASP A 34 32.29 -6.92 61.82
CA ASP A 34 33.71 -6.58 61.79
C ASP A 34 33.96 -5.15 62.33
N TYR A 35 33.20 -4.18 61.82
CA TYR A 35 33.34 -2.78 62.22
C TYR A 35 32.99 -2.57 63.72
N PHE A 36 32.00 -3.25 64.21
CA PHE A 36 31.56 -3.19 65.61
C PHE A 36 32.61 -3.81 66.53
N SER A 37 33.26 -4.89 66.13
CA SER A 37 34.33 -5.52 66.89
C SER A 37 35.57 -4.60 67.04
N VAL A 38 35.89 -3.84 65.99
CA VAL A 38 37.00 -2.85 66.03
C VAL A 38 36.63 -1.67 66.92
N LEU A 39 35.42 -1.13 66.80
CA LEU A 39 34.94 0.01 67.61
C LEU A 39 34.92 -0.32 69.11
N MET A 40 34.49 -1.49 69.49
CA MET A 40 34.45 -1.97 70.87
C MET A 40 35.84 -2.09 71.49
N LYS A 41 36.83 -2.55 70.72
CA LYS A 41 38.23 -2.62 71.19
C LYS A 41 38.83 -1.21 71.43
N VAL A 42 38.44 -0.23 70.64
CA VAL A 42 38.94 1.15 70.76
C VAL A 42 38.33 1.89 71.92
N TYR A 43 37.06 1.68 72.27
CA TYR A 43 36.30 2.46 73.24
C TYR A 43 36.10 1.74 74.62
N HIS A 44 36.59 0.52 74.80
CA HIS A 44 36.55 -0.25 76.04
C HIS A 44 35.08 -0.46 76.59
N ILE A 45 34.11 -0.62 75.70
CA ILE A 45 32.70 -0.81 76.08
C ILE A 45 32.36 -2.32 76.16
N ASN A 46 31.54 -2.72 77.11
CA ASN A 46 31.16 -4.13 77.30
C ASN A 46 30.37 -4.71 76.12
N PRO A 47 30.91 -5.76 75.45
CA PRO A 47 30.47 -6.09 74.08
C PRO A 47 29.11 -6.72 73.96
N GLU A 48 28.67 -7.54 74.92
CA GLU A 48 27.59 -8.52 74.69
C GLU A 48 26.20 -7.88 74.58
N HIS A 49 25.84 -6.93 75.41
CA HIS A 49 24.51 -6.32 75.37
C HIS A 49 24.29 -5.29 74.27
N THR A 50 25.30 -4.48 74.00
CA THR A 50 25.19 -3.38 73.03
C THR A 50 25.19 -3.89 71.58
N HIS A 51 25.97 -4.95 71.29
CA HIS A 51 25.99 -5.59 69.99
C HIS A 51 24.65 -6.27 69.65
N ALA A 52 24.07 -7.00 70.59
CA ALA A 52 22.78 -7.66 70.38
C ALA A 52 21.62 -6.66 70.16
N MET A 53 21.61 -5.53 70.88
CA MET A 53 20.61 -4.46 70.66
C MET A 53 20.78 -3.79 69.30
N PHE A 54 22.00 -3.51 68.85
CA PHE A 54 22.30 -2.91 67.55
C PHE A 54 21.86 -3.84 66.43
N LEU A 55 22.24 -5.11 66.47
CA LEU A 55 21.85 -6.09 65.44
C LEU A 55 20.32 -6.27 65.38
N SER A 56 19.64 -6.36 66.52
CA SER A 56 18.18 -6.52 66.55
C SER A 56 17.44 -5.30 65.98
N ALA A 57 17.95 -4.09 66.25
CA ALA A 57 17.40 -2.87 65.66
C ALA A 57 17.65 -2.81 64.17
N THR A 58 18.87 -3.10 63.72
CA THR A 58 19.23 -3.11 62.31
C THR A 58 18.42 -4.14 61.52
N HIS A 59 18.31 -5.37 62.01
CA HIS A 59 17.51 -6.41 61.39
C HIS A 59 16.04 -6.02 61.29
N ARG A 60 15.45 -5.38 62.31
CA ARG A 60 14.06 -4.92 62.24
C ARG A 60 13.85 -3.87 61.16
N TYR A 61 14.74 -2.89 61.01
CA TYR A 61 14.68 -1.90 59.94
C TYR A 61 14.89 -2.52 58.56
N LEU A 62 15.81 -3.47 58.41
CA LEU A 62 16.05 -4.20 57.19
C LEU A 62 14.83 -5.03 56.75
N ILE A 63 14.13 -5.68 57.72
CA ILE A 63 12.91 -6.43 57.44
C ILE A 63 11.84 -5.50 56.85
N TRP A 64 11.58 -4.37 57.48
CA TRP A 64 10.57 -3.43 57.03
C TRP A 64 10.94 -2.79 55.69
N ALA A 65 12.18 -2.42 55.52
CA ALA A 65 12.69 -1.86 54.24
C ALA A 65 12.61 -2.90 53.10
N SER A 66 12.97 -4.15 53.36
CA SER A 66 12.86 -5.25 52.41
C SER A 66 11.42 -5.56 52.01
N LEU A 67 10.51 -5.62 52.97
CA LEU A 67 9.08 -5.83 52.69
C LEU A 67 8.50 -4.66 51.86
N GLY A 68 8.81 -3.42 52.20
CA GLY A 68 8.39 -2.24 51.49
C GLY A 68 8.93 -2.19 50.06
N GLY A 69 10.23 -2.50 49.89
CA GLY A 69 10.87 -2.59 48.59
C GLY A 69 10.29 -3.68 47.69
N LEU A 70 10.05 -4.86 48.26
CA LEU A 70 9.44 -5.98 47.54
C LEU A 70 8.00 -5.67 47.09
N PHE A 71 7.22 -5.05 47.97
CA PHE A 71 5.85 -4.61 47.67
C PHE A 71 5.87 -3.57 46.52
N LEU A 72 6.67 -2.53 46.64
CA LEU A 72 6.78 -1.48 45.63
C LEU A 72 7.22 -2.05 44.27
N ALA A 73 8.20 -2.94 44.26
CA ALA A 73 8.69 -3.60 43.07
C ALA A 73 7.62 -4.50 42.43
N ALA A 74 6.85 -5.22 43.21
CA ALA A 74 5.73 -6.05 42.70
C ALA A 74 4.64 -5.18 42.03
N VAL A 75 4.26 -4.07 42.69
CA VAL A 75 3.27 -3.12 42.14
C VAL A 75 3.76 -2.49 40.84
N LEU A 76 4.99 -2.00 40.82
CA LEU A 76 5.60 -1.38 39.63
C LEU A 76 5.74 -2.38 38.50
N SER A 77 6.22 -3.60 38.79
CA SER A 77 6.33 -4.68 37.80
C SER A 77 4.96 -5.06 37.20
N PHE A 78 3.93 -5.17 38.05
CA PHE A 78 2.57 -5.46 37.61
C PHE A 78 2.00 -4.34 36.70
N TYR A 79 2.24 -3.09 37.06
CA TYR A 79 1.82 -1.92 36.27
C TYR A 79 2.50 -1.88 34.88
N LEU A 80 3.84 -2.00 34.85
CA LEU A 80 4.62 -2.01 33.60
C LEU A 80 4.21 -3.17 32.70
N MET A 81 4.02 -4.35 33.31
CA MET A 81 3.62 -5.54 32.59
C MET A 81 2.23 -5.39 31.93
N ARG A 82 1.27 -4.79 32.65
CA ARG A 82 -0.04 -4.46 32.05
C ARG A 82 0.06 -3.44 30.92
N LYS A 83 0.91 -2.43 31.09
CA LYS A 83 1.08 -1.37 30.09
C LYS A 83 1.73 -1.88 28.79
N VAL A 84 2.64 -2.84 28.85
CA VAL A 84 3.39 -3.35 27.70
C VAL A 84 2.79 -4.65 27.14
N LEU A 85 2.49 -5.64 27.99
CA LEU A 85 2.03 -6.95 27.51
C LEU A 85 0.56 -6.98 27.06
N ALA A 86 -0.31 -6.21 27.67
CA ALA A 86 -1.72 -6.22 27.30
C ALA A 86 -1.96 -5.75 25.84
N PRO A 87 -1.33 -4.67 25.36
CA PRO A 87 -1.39 -4.29 23.96
C PRO A 87 -0.87 -5.37 23.00
N LEU A 88 0.28 -6.00 23.30
CA LEU A 88 0.85 -7.07 22.47
C LEU A 88 -0.07 -8.28 22.35
N THR A 89 -0.73 -8.64 23.46
CA THR A 89 -1.72 -9.73 23.46
C THR A 89 -2.94 -9.39 22.60
N ARG A 90 -3.40 -8.14 22.65
CA ARG A 90 -4.47 -7.66 21.77
C ARG A 90 -4.05 -7.71 20.31
N MET A 91 -2.83 -7.29 19.99
CA MET A 91 -2.31 -7.38 18.61
C MET A 91 -2.35 -8.80 18.09
N THR A 92 -1.92 -9.79 18.88
CA THR A 92 -1.98 -11.21 18.49
C THR A 92 -3.41 -11.64 18.16
N ALA A 93 -4.40 -11.22 18.97
CA ALA A 93 -5.80 -11.54 18.73
C ALA A 93 -6.33 -10.85 17.44
N LEU A 94 -6.00 -9.56 17.24
CA LEU A 94 -6.39 -8.80 16.03
C LEU A 94 -5.71 -9.34 14.76
N THR A 95 -4.44 -9.76 14.85
CA THR A 95 -3.74 -10.42 13.73
C THR A 95 -4.46 -11.69 13.31
N LYS A 96 -4.99 -12.46 14.28
CA LYS A 96 -5.80 -13.64 13.96
C LYS A 96 -7.10 -13.27 13.24
N GLN A 97 -7.81 -12.21 13.66
CA GLN A 97 -9.01 -11.73 12.97
C GLN A 97 -8.70 -11.27 11.55
N ILE A 98 -7.60 -10.53 11.35
CA ILE A 98 -7.12 -10.17 10.02
C ILE A 98 -6.83 -11.40 9.16
N SER A 99 -6.21 -12.44 9.72
CA SER A 99 -5.94 -13.68 8.99
C SER A 99 -7.20 -14.47 8.62
N GLU A 100 -8.29 -14.27 9.34
CA GLU A 100 -9.62 -14.84 9.07
C GLU A 100 -10.45 -13.95 8.10
N GLY A 101 -9.88 -12.82 7.63
CA GLY A 101 -10.49 -11.94 6.63
C GLY A 101 -11.24 -10.73 7.18
N ASP A 102 -11.21 -10.49 8.50
CA ASP A 102 -11.76 -9.27 9.07
C ASP A 102 -10.69 -8.17 9.13
N TYR A 103 -10.61 -7.39 8.05
CA TYR A 103 -9.67 -6.28 7.91
C TYR A 103 -10.16 -4.97 8.56
N SER A 104 -11.40 -4.93 9.08
CA SER A 104 -11.99 -3.73 9.67
C SER A 104 -11.49 -3.46 11.10
N THR A 105 -10.91 -4.46 11.75
CA THR A 105 -10.44 -4.36 13.13
C THR A 105 -9.29 -3.37 13.26
N ARG A 106 -9.34 -2.55 14.34
CA ARG A 106 -8.32 -1.53 14.64
C ARG A 106 -7.86 -1.64 16.08
N MET A 107 -6.58 -1.37 16.27
CA MET A 107 -5.98 -1.30 17.61
C MET A 107 -6.11 0.12 18.15
N PRO A 108 -6.61 0.31 19.39
CA PRO A 108 -6.66 1.63 20.02
C PRO A 108 -5.24 2.15 20.30
N ILE A 109 -4.93 3.35 19.85
CA ILE A 109 -3.65 4.02 20.12
C ILE A 109 -3.77 4.72 21.47
N THR A 110 -3.30 4.05 22.54
CA THR A 110 -3.41 4.55 23.90
C THR A 110 -2.13 5.18 24.45
N SER A 111 -1.03 5.06 23.72
CA SER A 111 0.30 5.55 24.13
C SER A 111 0.99 6.27 22.99
N LYS A 112 1.94 7.18 23.30
CA LYS A 112 2.80 7.87 22.34
C LYS A 112 4.22 7.26 22.27
N ASP A 113 4.44 6.15 22.97
CA ASP A 113 5.70 5.40 23.00
C ASP A 113 5.79 4.40 21.82
N GLU A 114 6.78 3.52 21.86
CA GLU A 114 7.03 2.49 20.83
C GLU A 114 5.82 1.56 20.65
N VAL A 115 5.04 1.33 21.70
CA VAL A 115 3.81 0.52 21.64
C VAL A 115 2.72 1.26 20.85
N GLY A 116 2.62 2.57 21.03
CA GLY A 116 1.72 3.43 20.25
C GLY A 116 2.11 3.51 18.77
N GLN A 117 3.41 3.61 18.47
CA GLN A 117 3.91 3.56 17.10
C GLN A 117 3.61 2.22 16.43
N LEU A 118 3.80 1.10 17.15
CA LEU A 118 3.48 -0.23 16.69
C LEU A 118 1.97 -0.40 16.42
N ALA A 119 1.11 0.15 17.30
CA ALA A 119 -0.34 0.16 17.10
C ALA A 119 -0.74 0.95 15.84
N SER A 120 -0.10 2.10 15.59
CA SER A 120 -0.31 2.90 14.39
C SER A 120 0.10 2.16 13.12
N ALA A 121 1.29 1.55 13.11
CA ALA A 121 1.78 0.74 11.99
C ALA A 121 0.85 -0.45 11.70
N PHE A 122 0.36 -1.13 12.75
CA PHE A 122 -0.62 -2.21 12.62
C PHE A 122 -1.93 -1.72 11.99
N ASN A 123 -2.44 -0.56 12.41
CA ASN A 123 -3.67 0.01 11.85
C ASN A 123 -3.50 0.39 10.38
N HIS A 124 -2.35 0.96 10.00
CA HIS A 124 -2.02 1.26 8.61
C HIS A 124 -1.95 -0.01 7.74
N MET A 125 -1.35 -1.09 8.28
CA MET A 125 -1.36 -2.38 7.59
C MET A 125 -2.78 -2.90 7.38
N GLY A 126 -3.63 -2.86 8.42
CA GLY A 126 -5.03 -3.26 8.34
C GLY A 126 -5.82 -2.45 7.31
N GLU A 127 -5.63 -1.13 7.28
CA GLU A 127 -6.27 -0.24 6.30
C GLU A 127 -5.85 -0.56 4.86
N ASN A 128 -4.57 -0.83 4.63
CA ASN A 128 -4.06 -1.21 3.32
C ASN A 128 -4.62 -2.56 2.86
N LEU A 129 -4.70 -3.55 3.76
CA LEU A 129 -5.29 -4.85 3.44
C LEU A 129 -6.79 -4.72 3.13
N GLU A 130 -7.54 -3.92 3.87
CA GLU A 130 -8.95 -3.63 3.64
C GLU A 130 -9.17 -3.00 2.26
N LYS A 131 -8.35 -2.00 1.89
CA LYS A 131 -8.36 -1.37 0.57
C LYS A 131 -8.08 -2.38 -0.55
N ILE A 132 -7.05 -3.20 -0.41
CA ILE A 132 -6.68 -4.22 -1.40
C ILE A 132 -7.82 -5.22 -1.60
N GLU A 133 -8.41 -5.72 -0.51
CA GLU A 133 -9.51 -6.68 -0.61
C GLU A 133 -10.78 -6.07 -1.19
N HIS A 134 -11.08 -4.81 -0.86
CA HIS A 134 -12.20 -4.08 -1.47
C HIS A 134 -11.99 -3.91 -2.98
N LEU A 135 -10.81 -3.45 -3.40
CA LEU A 135 -10.48 -3.31 -4.82
C LEU A 135 -10.56 -4.65 -5.56
N ARG A 136 -10.08 -5.73 -4.95
CA ARG A 136 -10.15 -7.08 -5.50
C ARG A 136 -11.60 -7.55 -5.69
N LYS A 137 -12.46 -7.35 -4.68
CA LYS A 137 -13.89 -7.71 -4.77
C LYS A 137 -14.59 -6.92 -5.85
N THR A 138 -14.38 -5.60 -5.89
CA THR A 138 -14.96 -4.74 -6.93
C THR A 138 -14.51 -5.19 -8.32
N MET A 139 -13.21 -5.46 -8.52
CA MET A 139 -12.67 -5.95 -9.79
C MET A 139 -13.35 -7.25 -10.26
N ILE A 140 -13.56 -8.21 -9.37
CA ILE A 140 -14.22 -9.48 -9.71
C ILE A 140 -15.67 -9.24 -10.11
N LEU A 141 -16.40 -8.38 -9.39
CA LEU A 141 -17.78 -8.05 -9.68
C LEU A 141 -17.94 -7.33 -11.03
N ASP A 142 -17.09 -6.34 -11.28
CA ASP A 142 -17.09 -5.57 -12.52
C ASP A 142 -16.72 -6.46 -13.71
N ALA A 143 -15.69 -7.29 -13.58
CA ALA A 143 -15.30 -8.26 -14.60
C ALA A 143 -16.45 -9.24 -14.91
N ALA A 144 -17.14 -9.76 -13.88
CA ALA A 144 -18.28 -10.65 -14.06
C ALA A 144 -19.45 -9.97 -14.79
N HIS A 145 -19.70 -8.68 -14.49
CA HIS A 145 -20.75 -7.91 -15.18
C HIS A 145 -20.41 -7.68 -16.65
N GLU A 146 -19.17 -7.26 -16.94
CA GLU A 146 -18.72 -6.97 -18.31
C GLU A 146 -18.58 -8.23 -19.17
N LEU A 147 -18.27 -9.39 -18.57
CA LEU A 147 -18.25 -10.69 -19.27
C LEU A 147 -19.66 -11.23 -19.54
N ARG A 148 -20.62 -10.98 -18.65
CA ARG A 148 -22.00 -11.50 -18.79
C ARG A 148 -22.70 -10.95 -20.02
N THR A 149 -22.51 -9.67 -20.34
CA THR A 149 -23.20 -9.00 -21.45
C THR A 149 -22.89 -9.63 -22.81
N PRO A 150 -21.62 -9.73 -23.28
CA PRO A 150 -21.31 -10.37 -24.56
C PRO A 150 -21.68 -11.85 -24.56
N LEU A 151 -21.53 -12.56 -23.44
CA LEU A 151 -21.90 -13.96 -23.32
C LEU A 151 -23.41 -14.17 -23.50
N THR A 152 -24.23 -13.28 -22.93
CA THR A 152 -25.68 -13.30 -23.09
C THR A 152 -26.08 -12.98 -24.53
N ASN A 153 -25.41 -12.04 -25.20
CA ASN A 153 -25.66 -11.72 -26.59
C ASN A 153 -25.31 -12.91 -27.50
N ILE A 154 -24.14 -13.53 -27.33
CA ILE A 154 -23.74 -14.73 -28.09
C ILE A 154 -24.76 -15.84 -27.89
N LYS A 155 -25.17 -16.11 -26.64
CA LYS A 155 -26.18 -17.11 -26.32
C LYS A 155 -27.49 -16.81 -27.00
N GLY A 156 -27.99 -15.56 -26.93
CA GLY A 156 -29.21 -15.14 -27.55
C GLY A 156 -29.22 -15.29 -29.09
N TYR A 157 -28.10 -14.92 -29.74
CA TYR A 157 -27.96 -15.16 -31.20
C TYR A 157 -27.95 -16.65 -31.54
N LEU A 158 -27.30 -17.49 -30.76
CA LEU A 158 -27.27 -18.94 -30.97
C LEU A 158 -28.65 -19.58 -30.76
N GLU A 159 -29.41 -19.17 -29.74
CA GLU A 159 -30.78 -19.61 -29.50
C GLU A 159 -31.69 -19.18 -30.65
N ALA A 160 -31.61 -17.91 -31.09
CA ALA A 160 -32.43 -17.40 -32.22
C ALA A 160 -32.09 -18.10 -33.55
N LEU A 161 -30.83 -18.50 -33.78
CA LEU A 161 -30.44 -19.33 -34.92
C LEU A 161 -30.99 -20.75 -34.80
N SER A 162 -30.91 -21.37 -33.61
CA SER A 162 -31.46 -22.72 -33.35
C SER A 162 -32.97 -22.77 -33.57
N ASP A 163 -33.69 -21.76 -33.09
CA ASP A 163 -35.13 -21.62 -33.18
C ASP A 163 -35.57 -21.11 -34.54
N LYS A 164 -34.66 -20.90 -35.50
CA LYS A 164 -34.91 -20.37 -36.85
C LYS A 164 -35.58 -19.00 -36.89
N VAL A 165 -35.43 -18.22 -35.81
CA VAL A 165 -35.96 -16.84 -35.71
C VAL A 165 -35.12 -15.88 -36.57
N ILE A 166 -33.80 -16.13 -36.66
CA ILE A 166 -32.88 -15.40 -37.53
C ILE A 166 -32.22 -16.35 -38.54
N PRO A 167 -31.88 -15.89 -39.74
CA PRO A 167 -31.24 -16.73 -40.76
C PRO A 167 -29.75 -16.94 -40.48
N PRO A 168 -29.18 -18.13 -40.76
CA PRO A 168 -27.75 -18.38 -40.70
C PRO A 168 -27.05 -17.78 -41.93
N ASN A 169 -26.80 -16.48 -41.88
CA ASN A 169 -26.15 -15.73 -42.95
C ASN A 169 -24.80 -15.11 -42.50
N PRO A 170 -23.96 -14.67 -43.44
CA PRO A 170 -22.67 -14.07 -43.10
C PRO A 170 -22.75 -12.91 -42.10
N ALA A 171 -23.83 -12.11 -42.15
CA ALA A 171 -24.00 -10.98 -41.22
C ALA A 171 -24.23 -11.46 -39.76
N THR A 172 -25.04 -12.52 -39.58
CA THR A 172 -25.27 -13.11 -38.25
C THR A 172 -23.98 -13.73 -37.69
N PHE A 173 -23.18 -14.40 -38.52
CA PHE A 173 -21.88 -14.95 -38.07
C PHE A 173 -20.88 -13.83 -37.78
N ALA A 174 -20.87 -12.71 -38.52
CA ALA A 174 -20.05 -11.56 -38.26
C ALA A 174 -20.35 -10.95 -36.88
N LEU A 175 -21.65 -10.84 -36.50
CA LEU A 175 -22.06 -10.37 -35.16
C LEU A 175 -21.56 -11.30 -34.04
N LEU A 176 -21.64 -12.61 -34.24
CA LEU A 176 -21.14 -13.59 -33.27
C LEU A 176 -19.62 -13.51 -33.15
N GLN A 177 -18.92 -13.32 -34.26
CA GLN A 177 -17.48 -13.17 -34.28
C GLN A 177 -17.06 -11.88 -33.54
N GLU A 178 -17.73 -10.77 -33.80
CA GLU A 178 -17.47 -9.48 -33.15
C GLU A 178 -17.64 -9.56 -31.62
N GLU A 179 -18.72 -10.18 -31.14
CA GLU A 179 -18.92 -10.36 -29.69
C GLU A 179 -17.88 -11.31 -29.09
N THR A 180 -17.45 -12.33 -29.83
CA THR A 180 -16.38 -13.24 -29.39
C THR A 180 -15.05 -12.52 -29.27
N GLU A 181 -14.68 -11.72 -30.29
CA GLU A 181 -13.45 -10.91 -30.26
C GLU A 181 -13.49 -9.85 -29.16
N ARG A 182 -14.67 -9.27 -28.88
CA ARG A 182 -14.86 -8.37 -27.75
C ARG A 182 -14.58 -9.06 -26.43
N LEU A 183 -15.04 -10.30 -26.27
CA LEU A 183 -14.82 -11.10 -25.07
C LEU A 183 -13.33 -11.44 -24.88
N VAL A 184 -12.62 -11.80 -25.95
CA VAL A 184 -11.18 -12.02 -25.93
C VAL A 184 -10.44 -10.76 -25.49
N ARG A 185 -10.73 -9.61 -26.10
CA ARG A 185 -10.14 -8.32 -25.73
C ARG A 185 -10.37 -7.97 -24.24
N LEU A 186 -11.56 -8.27 -23.72
CA LEU A 186 -11.90 -8.02 -22.32
C LEU A 186 -11.07 -8.90 -21.37
N VAL A 187 -10.95 -10.21 -21.67
CA VAL A 187 -10.15 -11.14 -20.88
C VAL A 187 -8.67 -10.72 -20.87
N GLU A 188 -8.13 -10.36 -22.03
CA GLU A 188 -6.75 -9.88 -22.12
C GLU A 188 -6.53 -8.58 -21.33
N ALA A 189 -7.50 -7.66 -21.32
CA ALA A 189 -7.43 -6.42 -20.56
C ALA A 189 -7.46 -6.70 -19.04
N ILE A 190 -8.29 -7.65 -18.59
CA ILE A 190 -8.31 -8.09 -17.17
C ILE A 190 -6.98 -8.72 -16.77
N LEU A 191 -6.39 -9.55 -17.62
CA LEU A 191 -5.07 -10.15 -17.36
C LEU A 191 -3.96 -9.11 -17.31
N ARG A 192 -3.99 -8.11 -18.20
CA ARG A 192 -3.04 -6.98 -18.17
C ARG A 192 -3.18 -6.17 -16.90
N LEU A 193 -4.42 -5.90 -16.45
CA LEU A 193 -4.66 -5.19 -15.19
C LEU A 193 -4.14 -5.98 -13.98
N ALA A 194 -4.42 -7.28 -13.91
CA ALA A 194 -3.91 -8.14 -12.83
C ALA A 194 -2.37 -8.20 -12.79
N ARG A 195 -1.71 -8.15 -13.95
CA ARG A 195 -0.24 -8.06 -14.04
C ARG A 195 0.26 -6.70 -13.59
N ALA A 196 -0.43 -5.61 -13.94
CA ALA A 196 -0.07 -4.26 -13.49
C ALA A 196 -0.19 -4.12 -11.98
N ASP A 197 -1.23 -4.67 -11.36
CA ASP A 197 -1.39 -4.71 -9.89
C ASP A 197 -0.22 -5.49 -9.21
N ALA A 198 0.25 -6.57 -9.83
CA ALA A 198 1.38 -7.35 -9.32
C ALA A 198 2.74 -6.65 -9.52
N ALA A 199 2.86 -5.79 -10.52
CA ALA A 199 4.09 -5.09 -10.90
C ALA A 199 4.57 -4.07 -9.84
N HIS A 200 3.69 -3.60 -8.95
CA HIS A 200 4.07 -2.76 -7.79
C HIS A 200 5.19 -3.35 -6.93
N ARG A 201 5.44 -4.68 -7.03
CA ARG A 201 6.42 -5.38 -6.18
C ARG A 201 7.83 -5.42 -6.75
N HIS A 202 8.02 -5.18 -8.07
CA HIS A 202 9.33 -5.35 -8.75
C HIS A 202 9.50 -4.35 -9.89
N ILE A 203 9.61 -3.06 -9.57
CA ILE A 203 9.97 -2.01 -10.54
C ILE A 203 11.47 -2.01 -10.76
N VAL A 204 11.90 -2.08 -12.02
CA VAL A 204 13.30 -1.94 -12.42
C VAL A 204 13.50 -0.58 -13.10
N LEU A 205 13.82 0.43 -12.30
CA LEU A 205 14.04 1.79 -12.82
C LEU A 205 15.32 1.86 -13.67
N LYS A 206 15.17 2.35 -14.90
CA LYS A 206 16.27 2.64 -15.82
C LYS A 206 16.23 4.10 -16.24
N LYS A 207 17.39 4.63 -16.60
CA LYS A 207 17.52 5.96 -17.18
C LYS A 207 17.02 5.93 -18.64
N ILE A 208 16.01 6.72 -18.95
CA ILE A 208 15.34 6.76 -20.26
C ILE A 208 15.42 8.18 -20.81
N ILE A 209 15.84 8.31 -22.06
CA ILE A 209 15.72 9.54 -22.86
C ILE A 209 14.29 9.56 -23.40
N LEU A 210 13.49 10.52 -22.94
CA LEU A 210 12.04 10.50 -23.14
C LEU A 210 11.66 10.72 -24.61
N SER A 211 12.34 11.62 -25.32
CA SER A 211 12.10 11.89 -26.74
C SER A 211 12.22 10.62 -27.60
N ASP A 212 13.36 9.95 -27.50
CA ASP A 212 13.63 8.74 -28.30
C ASP A 212 12.65 7.61 -27.95
N PHE A 213 12.28 7.53 -26.65
CA PHE A 213 11.38 6.50 -26.18
C PHE A 213 9.95 6.72 -26.68
N ILE A 214 9.45 7.96 -26.65
CA ILE A 214 8.12 8.29 -27.15
C ILE A 214 8.06 8.12 -28.68
N ASP A 215 9.07 8.57 -29.41
CA ASP A 215 9.13 8.39 -30.85
C ASP A 215 9.11 6.92 -31.27
N LYS A 216 9.82 6.07 -30.51
CA LYS A 216 9.79 4.62 -30.72
C LYS A 216 8.41 4.02 -30.51
N GLU A 217 7.67 4.46 -29.50
CA GLU A 217 6.36 3.90 -29.16
C GLU A 217 5.21 4.48 -30.02
N ILE A 218 5.32 5.73 -30.53
CA ILE A 218 4.26 6.33 -31.33
C ILE A 218 4.38 5.96 -32.84
N ARG A 219 5.59 5.80 -33.37
CA ARG A 219 5.83 5.50 -34.78
C ARG A 219 5.05 4.30 -35.34
N PRO A 220 4.89 3.16 -34.63
CA PRO A 220 4.07 2.05 -35.12
C PRO A 220 2.58 2.37 -35.21
N LEU A 221 2.11 3.42 -34.53
CA LEU A 221 0.71 3.82 -34.46
C LEU A 221 0.38 4.94 -35.47
N GLU A 222 1.38 5.63 -36.06
CA GLU A 222 1.19 6.68 -37.06
C GLU A 222 0.21 6.29 -38.19
N PRO A 223 0.31 5.07 -38.81
CA PRO A 223 -0.64 4.69 -39.86
C PRO A 223 -2.10 4.62 -39.36
N LEU A 224 -2.33 4.37 -38.09
CA LEU A 224 -3.68 4.39 -37.50
C LEU A 224 -4.23 5.81 -37.38
N PHE A 225 -3.38 6.78 -37.00
CA PHE A 225 -3.75 8.20 -36.96
C PHE A 225 -4.02 8.74 -38.36
N ASP A 226 -3.17 8.38 -39.33
CA ASP A 226 -3.34 8.75 -40.74
C ASP A 226 -4.65 8.19 -41.30
N SER A 227 -5.04 6.97 -41.00
CA SER A 227 -6.29 6.33 -41.46
C SER A 227 -7.54 7.11 -41.10
N LYS A 228 -7.48 7.87 -39.98
CA LYS A 228 -8.53 8.78 -39.54
C LYS A 228 -8.27 10.26 -39.89
N SER A 229 -7.19 10.56 -40.61
CA SER A 229 -6.73 11.92 -40.90
C SER A 229 -6.52 12.76 -39.63
N ILE A 230 -6.08 12.12 -38.54
CA ILE A 230 -5.79 12.79 -37.26
C ILE A 230 -4.39 13.43 -37.39
N HIS A 231 -4.30 14.72 -37.13
CA HIS A 231 -3.02 15.42 -37.08
C HIS A 231 -2.26 15.06 -35.78
N LEU A 232 -1.14 14.33 -35.95
CA LEU A 232 -0.24 13.96 -34.86
C LEU A 232 0.82 15.06 -34.68
N ASP A 233 0.87 15.68 -33.50
CA ASP A 233 1.78 16.77 -33.13
C ASP A 233 2.62 16.35 -31.91
N ASN A 234 3.86 15.90 -32.17
CA ASN A 234 4.80 15.57 -31.10
C ASN A 234 5.63 16.80 -30.73
N GLN A 235 5.31 17.45 -29.62
CA GLN A 235 5.98 18.65 -29.10
C GLN A 235 6.97 18.34 -27.98
N ILE A 236 7.46 17.10 -27.85
CA ILE A 236 8.52 16.80 -26.92
C ILE A 236 9.79 17.39 -27.44
N ALA A 237 10.27 18.43 -26.75
CA ALA A 237 11.44 19.16 -27.12
C ALA A 237 12.65 18.22 -27.28
N GLU A 238 13.52 18.50 -28.24
CA GLU A 238 14.83 17.87 -28.42
C GLU A 238 15.75 18.05 -27.20
N ASN A 239 15.31 18.81 -26.20
CA ASN A 239 15.95 18.91 -24.93
C ASN A 239 15.85 17.55 -24.23
N ILE A 240 17.01 16.97 -23.96
CA ILE A 240 17.21 15.64 -23.34
C ILE A 240 16.51 15.60 -21.97
N GLU A 241 15.20 15.37 -21.96
CA GLU A 241 14.47 15.09 -20.74
C GLU A 241 14.70 13.63 -20.35
N ILE A 242 15.42 13.45 -19.25
CA ILE A 242 15.74 12.14 -18.71
C ILE A 242 14.77 11.84 -17.59
N VAL A 243 14.11 10.67 -17.70
CA VAL A 243 13.26 10.12 -16.66
C VAL A 243 13.81 8.79 -16.16
N TRP A 244 13.55 8.49 -14.90
CA TRP A 244 13.81 7.17 -14.34
C TRP A 244 12.49 6.41 -14.28
N ALA A 245 12.38 5.37 -15.09
CA ALA A 245 11.17 4.56 -15.17
C ALA A 245 11.52 3.11 -15.54
N ASP A 246 10.59 2.22 -15.29
CA ASP A 246 10.65 0.87 -15.83
C ASP A 246 10.24 0.92 -17.31
N PRO A 247 11.10 0.48 -18.25
CA PRO A 247 10.83 0.62 -19.69
C PRO A 247 9.58 -0.11 -20.15
N ASP A 248 9.33 -1.32 -19.62
CA ASP A 248 8.19 -2.14 -20.04
C ASP A 248 6.88 -1.53 -19.56
N MET A 249 6.88 -1.02 -18.31
CA MET A 249 5.73 -0.31 -17.76
C MET A 249 5.49 1.02 -18.46
N LEU A 250 6.53 1.78 -18.77
CA LEU A 250 6.41 3.05 -19.50
C LEU A 250 5.88 2.83 -20.92
N THR A 251 6.34 1.77 -21.62
CA THR A 251 5.76 1.35 -22.91
C THR A 251 4.27 1.09 -22.77
N GLN A 252 3.85 0.38 -21.74
CA GLN A 252 2.45 0.07 -21.53
C GLN A 252 1.60 1.31 -21.20
N ILE A 253 2.13 2.25 -20.40
CA ILE A 253 1.49 3.54 -20.13
C ILE A 253 1.26 4.30 -21.42
N LEU A 254 2.33 4.50 -22.23
CA LEU A 254 2.27 5.27 -23.46
C LEU A 254 1.33 4.64 -24.49
N ARG A 255 1.39 3.34 -24.69
CA ARG A 255 0.47 2.63 -25.61
C ARG A 255 -0.98 2.81 -25.22
N ASN A 256 -1.33 2.64 -23.94
CA ASN A 256 -2.71 2.88 -23.49
C ASN A 256 -3.17 4.33 -23.75
N LEU A 257 -2.28 5.32 -23.54
CA LEU A 257 -2.61 6.72 -23.80
C LEU A 257 -2.73 7.01 -25.30
N PHE A 258 -1.86 6.46 -26.15
CA PHE A 258 -1.88 6.67 -27.58
C PHE A 258 -3.07 5.97 -28.25
N GLU A 259 -3.36 4.72 -27.86
CA GLU A 259 -4.55 3.99 -28.30
C GLU A 259 -5.83 4.73 -27.90
N ASN A 260 -5.90 5.23 -26.66
CA ASN A 260 -7.03 6.04 -26.20
C ASN A 260 -7.16 7.33 -27.03
N GLY A 261 -6.04 8.02 -27.31
CA GLY A 261 -6.02 9.20 -28.18
C GLY A 261 -6.52 8.91 -29.58
N TRP A 262 -6.03 7.86 -30.23
CA TRP A 262 -6.51 7.44 -31.54
C TRP A 262 -7.99 7.07 -31.55
N GLN A 263 -8.46 6.31 -30.57
CA GLN A 263 -9.85 5.85 -30.48
C GLN A 263 -10.82 7.01 -30.35
N HIS A 264 -10.51 7.97 -29.49
CA HIS A 264 -11.43 9.03 -29.07
C HIS A 264 -11.25 10.37 -29.81
N THR A 265 -10.21 10.52 -30.64
CA THR A 265 -10.08 11.67 -31.51
C THR A 265 -10.99 11.50 -32.74
N PRO A 266 -11.84 12.48 -33.07
CA PRO A 266 -12.65 12.42 -34.28
C PRO A 266 -11.76 12.54 -35.54
N SER A 267 -12.24 12.03 -36.67
CA SER A 267 -11.54 12.17 -37.96
C SER A 267 -11.29 13.64 -38.28
N GLY A 268 -10.05 13.96 -38.72
CA GLY A 268 -9.60 15.32 -38.93
C GLY A 268 -9.26 16.12 -37.68
N GLY A 269 -9.33 15.49 -36.50
CA GLY A 269 -8.93 16.10 -35.24
C GLY A 269 -7.41 16.16 -35.03
N THR A 270 -6.98 16.60 -33.87
CA THR A 270 -5.57 16.73 -33.48
C THR A 270 -5.27 15.92 -32.24
N PHE A 271 -4.14 15.21 -32.26
CA PHE A 271 -3.56 14.54 -31.10
C PHE A 271 -2.17 15.10 -30.84
N LYS A 272 -1.95 15.67 -29.64
CA LYS A 272 -0.68 16.31 -29.24
C LYS A 272 -0.04 15.58 -28.08
N ILE A 273 1.29 15.47 -28.10
CA ILE A 273 2.09 14.94 -27.01
C ILE A 273 3.08 16.03 -26.61
N PHE A 274 3.10 16.39 -25.32
CA PHE A 274 4.02 17.39 -24.80
C PHE A 274 4.35 17.15 -23.34
N THR A 275 5.40 17.79 -22.86
CA THR A 275 5.86 17.71 -21.48
C THR A 275 5.69 19.03 -20.76
N LYS A 276 5.46 18.96 -19.43
CA LYS A 276 5.51 20.11 -18.53
C LYS A 276 6.37 19.78 -17.31
N THR A 277 7.39 20.58 -17.07
CA THR A 277 8.24 20.42 -15.90
C THR A 277 7.63 21.13 -14.70
N HIS A 278 7.54 20.43 -13.57
CA HIS A 278 7.10 20.94 -12.29
C HIS A 278 8.19 20.80 -11.22
N LYS A 279 8.09 21.55 -10.12
CA LYS A 279 9.06 21.45 -9.01
C LYS A 279 9.23 20.03 -8.47
N LYS A 280 8.20 19.18 -8.60
CA LYS A 280 8.18 17.79 -8.06
C LYS A 280 8.47 16.71 -9.09
N GLY A 281 8.62 17.05 -10.38
CA GLY A 281 8.85 16.06 -11.44
C GLY A 281 8.47 16.54 -12.82
N LEU A 282 8.41 15.61 -13.76
CA LEU A 282 8.04 15.81 -15.14
C LEU A 282 6.65 15.26 -15.41
N ALA A 283 5.78 16.05 -16.01
CA ALA A 283 4.48 15.60 -16.50
C ALA A 283 4.53 15.36 -18.01
N ILE A 284 4.01 14.21 -18.46
CA ILE A 284 3.81 13.83 -19.85
C ILE A 284 2.31 13.91 -20.11
N ILE A 285 1.93 14.63 -21.17
CA ILE A 285 0.53 14.98 -21.44
C ILE A 285 0.20 14.59 -22.89
N CYS A 286 -0.85 13.81 -23.05
CA CYS A 286 -1.51 13.54 -24.32
C CYS A 286 -2.79 14.37 -24.38
N ALA A 287 -2.92 15.22 -25.40
CA ALA A 287 -4.06 16.10 -25.57
C ALA A 287 -4.73 15.81 -26.91
N ASN A 288 -6.01 15.54 -26.92
CA ASN A 288 -6.76 15.24 -28.11
C ASN A 288 -8.01 16.08 -28.25
N THR A 289 -8.31 16.46 -29.49
CA THR A 289 -9.64 17.03 -29.81
C THR A 289 -10.70 16.00 -29.42
N CYS A 290 -11.72 16.41 -28.67
CA CYS A 290 -12.79 15.53 -28.25
C CYS A 290 -14.17 16.13 -28.57
N GLY A 291 -15.20 15.28 -28.61
CA GLY A 291 -16.60 15.70 -28.59
C GLY A 291 -17.00 16.26 -27.22
N ALA A 292 -18.30 16.40 -27.01
CA ALA A 292 -18.82 16.85 -25.71
C ALA A 292 -18.51 15.82 -24.62
N ILE A 293 -17.63 16.17 -23.69
CA ILE A 293 -17.33 15.43 -22.47
C ILE A 293 -17.85 16.27 -21.31
N ASP A 294 -18.59 15.64 -20.39
CA ASP A 294 -19.00 16.32 -19.16
C ASP A 294 -17.78 16.44 -18.21
N ARG A 295 -17.53 17.66 -17.69
CA ARG A 295 -16.46 17.88 -16.70
C ARG A 295 -16.62 17.01 -15.45
N ARG A 296 -17.83 16.58 -15.14
CA ARG A 296 -18.11 15.67 -14.02
C ARG A 296 -17.54 14.28 -14.23
N ASP A 297 -17.28 13.88 -15.48
CA ASP A 297 -16.70 12.58 -15.80
C ASP A 297 -15.18 12.51 -15.62
N LEU A 298 -14.50 13.66 -15.64
CA LEU A 298 -13.03 13.73 -15.60
C LEU A 298 -12.40 12.98 -14.40
N PRO A 299 -12.92 13.08 -13.17
CA PRO A 299 -12.36 12.35 -12.04
C PRO A 299 -12.49 10.83 -12.16
N PHE A 300 -13.44 10.35 -12.96
CA PHE A 300 -13.75 8.93 -13.10
C PHE A 300 -13.08 8.27 -14.31
N LEU A 301 -12.42 9.04 -15.20
CA LEU A 301 -11.78 8.50 -16.40
C LEU A 301 -10.74 7.42 -16.12
N PHE A 302 -10.11 7.44 -14.95
CA PHE A 302 -9.11 6.46 -14.53
C PHE A 302 -9.70 5.33 -13.68
N GLU A 303 -11.03 5.32 -13.47
CA GLU A 303 -11.68 4.22 -12.76
C GLU A 303 -11.87 3.03 -13.71
N ARG A 304 -11.81 1.83 -13.14
CA ARG A 304 -11.91 0.56 -13.89
C ARG A 304 -13.29 0.44 -14.53
N PHE A 305 -13.34 0.03 -15.79
CA PHE A 305 -14.58 -0.13 -16.58
C PHE A 305 -15.42 1.15 -16.77
N TYR A 306 -14.90 2.31 -16.36
CA TYR A 306 -15.61 3.57 -16.56
C TYR A 306 -15.59 4.01 -18.02
N ARG A 307 -16.72 4.51 -18.49
CA ARG A 307 -16.94 5.00 -19.86
C ARG A 307 -17.91 6.17 -19.84
N THR A 308 -17.56 7.25 -20.51
CA THR A 308 -18.38 8.48 -20.58
C THR A 308 -19.67 8.30 -21.40
N ASP A 309 -19.70 7.35 -22.35
CA ASP A 309 -20.87 7.10 -23.23
C ASP A 309 -21.10 5.59 -23.38
N LYS A 310 -22.15 5.06 -22.74
CA LYS A 310 -22.52 3.65 -22.82
C LYS A 310 -23.12 3.25 -24.17
N SER A 311 -23.60 4.23 -25.00
CA SER A 311 -24.38 3.97 -26.19
C SER A 311 -23.63 4.07 -27.52
N ARG A 312 -22.63 4.98 -27.62
CA ARG A 312 -21.90 5.26 -28.88
C ARG A 312 -20.69 4.39 -29.16
N SER A 313 -20.24 3.59 -28.22
CA SER A 313 -18.96 2.91 -28.31
C SER A 313 -19.05 1.41 -28.57
N ARG A 314 -20.15 0.91 -29.12
CA ARG A 314 -20.26 -0.51 -29.51
C ARG A 314 -19.28 -0.85 -30.63
N ASP A 315 -19.09 0.08 -31.57
CA ASP A 315 -18.30 -0.16 -32.79
C ASP A 315 -16.78 0.02 -32.64
N HIS A 316 -16.29 0.74 -31.59
CA HIS A 316 -14.85 1.02 -31.39
C HIS A 316 -14.39 0.88 -29.94
N GLY A 317 -15.16 0.22 -29.08
CA GLY A 317 -15.02 0.35 -27.65
C GLY A 317 -14.02 -0.59 -26.98
N GLY A 318 -12.96 -0.03 -26.42
CA GLY A 318 -12.15 -0.67 -25.40
C GLY A 318 -12.94 -1.00 -24.12
N ALA A 319 -12.42 -1.94 -23.32
CA ALA A 319 -13.07 -2.43 -22.08
C ALA A 319 -13.16 -1.39 -20.93
N GLY A 320 -12.74 -0.12 -21.13
CA GLY A 320 -12.65 0.88 -20.07
C GLY A 320 -11.56 0.59 -19.02
N ILE A 321 -10.56 -0.20 -19.39
CA ILE A 321 -9.48 -0.65 -18.48
C ILE A 321 -8.16 0.08 -18.78
N GLY A 322 -7.98 0.62 -19.98
CA GLY A 322 -6.68 1.20 -20.41
C GLY A 322 -6.18 2.32 -19.49
N LEU A 323 -7.02 3.29 -19.16
CA LEU A 323 -6.63 4.40 -18.27
C LEU A 323 -6.49 3.95 -16.81
N ALA A 324 -7.20 2.92 -16.37
CA ALA A 324 -7.00 2.31 -15.05
C ALA A 324 -5.62 1.65 -14.96
N ILE A 325 -5.16 0.95 -16.02
CA ILE A 325 -3.80 0.42 -16.09
C ILE A 325 -2.76 1.56 -16.03
N VAL A 326 -2.99 2.67 -16.73
CA VAL A 326 -2.11 3.85 -16.65
C VAL A 326 -1.99 4.35 -15.22
N LYS A 327 -3.12 4.47 -14.51
CA LYS A 327 -3.15 4.89 -13.10
C LYS A 327 -2.31 3.98 -12.22
N GLU A 328 -2.51 2.67 -12.29
CA GLU A 328 -1.78 1.68 -11.48
C GLU A 328 -0.27 1.71 -11.77
N LEU A 329 0.13 1.72 -13.04
CA LEU A 329 1.55 1.73 -13.41
C LEU A 329 2.25 3.05 -13.03
N VAL A 330 1.55 4.17 -13.17
CA VAL A 330 2.08 5.49 -12.76
C VAL A 330 2.21 5.58 -11.25
N GLN A 331 1.23 5.08 -10.49
CA GLN A 331 1.31 5.02 -9.02
C GLN A 331 2.44 4.10 -8.55
N ALA A 332 2.69 3.00 -9.26
CA ALA A 332 3.84 2.14 -9.01
C ALA A 332 5.17 2.90 -9.12
N HIS A 333 5.28 3.88 -10.03
CA HIS A 333 6.44 4.77 -10.16
C HIS A 333 6.47 5.93 -9.13
N GLY A 334 5.49 5.99 -8.19
CA GLY A 334 5.33 7.11 -7.26
C GLY A 334 4.81 8.39 -7.92
N GLY A 335 4.24 8.28 -9.11
CA GLY A 335 3.65 9.37 -9.88
C GLY A 335 2.14 9.54 -9.63
N ASN A 336 1.55 10.51 -10.32
CA ASN A 336 0.11 10.79 -10.29
C ASN A 336 -0.43 10.96 -11.70
N VAL A 337 -1.69 10.53 -11.92
CA VAL A 337 -2.43 10.75 -13.16
C VAL A 337 -3.37 11.94 -13.02
N PHE A 338 -3.68 12.59 -14.12
CA PHE A 338 -4.63 13.70 -14.15
C PHE A 338 -5.33 13.81 -15.51
N ALA A 339 -6.53 14.35 -15.52
CA ALA A 339 -7.28 14.70 -16.71
C ALA A 339 -7.79 16.13 -16.60
N ASN A 340 -7.75 16.87 -17.69
CA ASN A 340 -8.25 18.23 -17.80
C ASN A 340 -8.98 18.44 -19.13
N LEU A 341 -9.96 19.31 -19.16
CA LEU A 341 -10.73 19.64 -20.35
C LEU A 341 -10.68 21.16 -20.61
N GLU A 342 -10.05 21.55 -21.71
CA GLU A 342 -9.91 22.93 -22.15
C GLU A 342 -10.34 23.07 -23.60
N ASN A 343 -11.30 23.96 -23.91
CA ASN A 343 -11.71 24.30 -25.27
C ASN A 343 -11.93 23.08 -26.19
N GLN A 344 -12.69 22.08 -25.76
CA GLN A 344 -12.91 20.81 -26.49
C GLN A 344 -11.64 19.97 -26.74
N THR A 345 -10.60 20.21 -25.95
CA THR A 345 -9.38 19.40 -25.95
C THR A 345 -9.28 18.69 -24.60
N LEU A 346 -9.34 17.37 -24.62
CA LEU A 346 -9.12 16.54 -23.46
C LEU A 346 -7.61 16.33 -23.30
N GLN A 347 -7.09 16.72 -22.16
CA GLN A 347 -5.71 16.49 -21.75
C GLN A 347 -5.68 15.37 -20.74
N ILE A 348 -5.07 14.24 -21.06
CA ILE A 348 -4.81 13.13 -20.15
C ILE A 348 -3.31 13.03 -19.96
N GLY A 349 -2.86 13.05 -18.73
CA GLY A 349 -1.44 13.03 -18.46
C GLY A 349 -1.08 12.32 -17.17
N PHE A 350 0.20 12.14 -17.01
CA PHE A 350 0.78 11.60 -15.78
C PHE A 350 2.06 12.32 -15.42
N SER A 351 2.41 12.33 -14.15
CA SER A 351 3.65 12.88 -13.64
C SER A 351 4.56 11.78 -13.10
N LEU A 352 5.85 11.86 -13.41
CA LEU A 352 6.88 11.04 -12.79
C LEU A 352 7.70 11.90 -11.82
N PRO A 353 8.08 11.39 -10.65
CA PRO A 353 8.87 12.13 -9.68
C PRO A 353 10.27 12.42 -10.23
N LYS A 354 10.86 13.55 -9.82
CA LYS A 354 12.26 13.83 -10.11
C LYS A 354 13.12 12.96 -9.19
N PHE A 355 13.84 12.03 -9.75
CA PHE A 355 14.77 11.21 -8.99
C PHE A 355 16.02 12.02 -8.61
N GLU A 356 16.20 12.28 -7.33
CA GLU A 356 17.50 12.67 -6.78
C GLU A 356 18.32 11.39 -6.53
N ILE A 357 19.57 11.39 -7.00
CA ILE A 357 20.51 10.24 -6.96
C ILE A 357 20.72 9.68 -5.54
N SER A 358 20.34 10.43 -4.50
CA SER A 358 20.42 10.00 -3.10
C SER A 358 19.49 8.85 -2.70
N MET A 359 18.45 8.52 -3.48
CA MET A 359 17.51 7.43 -3.17
C MET A 359 17.95 6.05 -3.68
N VAL A 360 18.95 5.97 -4.54
CA VAL A 360 19.40 4.68 -5.11
C VAL A 360 20.30 3.90 -4.15
N GLN A 361 20.87 4.53 -3.12
CA GLN A 361 21.77 3.86 -2.16
C GLN A 361 21.05 3.14 -1.01
N GLY A 362 19.72 3.19 -0.92
CA GLY A 362 18.92 2.55 0.14
C GLY A 362 18.21 1.25 -0.26
N LEU A 363 18.42 0.74 -1.48
CA LEU A 363 17.71 -0.43 -2.04
C LEU A 363 18.66 -1.63 -2.33
N HIS A 364 19.78 -1.71 -1.63
CA HIS A 364 20.65 -2.91 -1.64
C HIS A 364 20.62 -3.61 -0.31
#